data_1952ef6469f85d9ccf0e49f9a24bfeaf
#
_entry.id   1952ef6469f85d9ccf0e49f9a24bfeaf
#
_cell.length_a   1.000
_cell.length_b   1.000
_cell.length_c   1.000
_cell.angle_alpha   90.00
_cell.angle_beta   90.00
_cell.angle_gamma   90.00
#
_symmetry.space_group_name_H-M   'P 1'
#
loop_
_entity.id
_entity.type
_entity.pdbx_description
1 polymer ?
#
loop_
_entity_poly.entity_id
_entity_poly.type
_entity_poly.pdbx_seq_one_letter_code
_entity_poly.pdbx_strand_id
1 'polypeptide(L)' 'MVKVKMVCPTCGSENVYCDAWASWDVDTQQWVVADTFDAGWCNECDGEQRHLNEVPIQ' A
#
# COMPACT_ATOMS: atom_id res chain seq x y z
N MET A 1 7.16 2.55 -19.09
CA MET A 1 7.06 2.18 -17.66
C MET A 1 5.72 1.52 -17.41
N VAL A 2 5.72 0.36 -16.77
CA VAL A 2 4.50 -0.36 -16.44
C VAL A 2 3.93 0.19 -15.15
N LYS A 3 2.64 0.53 -15.17
CA LYS A 3 1.93 0.92 -13.96
C LYS A 3 1.28 -0.31 -13.36
N VAL A 4 1.18 -0.32 -12.04
CA VAL A 4 0.52 -1.42 -11.32
C VAL A 4 -0.50 -0.83 -10.35
N LYS A 5 -1.48 -1.64 -10.00
CA LYS A 5 -2.38 -1.35 -8.89
C LYS A 5 -2.21 -2.44 -7.84
N MET A 6 -2.46 -2.10 -6.60
CA MET A 6 -2.41 -3.04 -5.50
C MET A 6 -3.83 -3.47 -5.17
N VAL A 7 -4.02 -4.76 -5.00
CA VAL A 7 -5.35 -5.31 -4.72
C VAL A 7 -5.25 -6.31 -3.56
N CYS A 8 -6.39 -6.47 -2.89
CA CYS A 8 -6.52 -7.48 -1.85
C CYS A 8 -6.44 -8.88 -2.45
N PRO A 9 -5.60 -9.78 -1.92
CA PRO A 9 -5.50 -11.13 -2.45
C PRO A 9 -6.76 -11.98 -2.22
N THR A 10 -7.61 -11.56 -1.30
CA THR A 10 -8.82 -12.30 -0.95
C THR A 10 -10.02 -11.88 -1.79
N CYS A 11 -10.28 -10.58 -1.92
CA CYS A 11 -11.47 -10.08 -2.61
C CYS A 11 -11.17 -9.29 -3.88
N GLY A 12 -9.90 -8.99 -4.15
CA GLY A 12 -9.51 -8.24 -5.35
C GLY A 12 -9.79 -6.75 -5.30
N SER A 13 -10.18 -6.22 -4.14
CA SER A 13 -10.49 -4.80 -4.00
C SER A 13 -9.24 -3.95 -4.13
N GLU A 14 -9.38 -2.78 -4.74
CA GLU A 14 -8.31 -1.78 -4.80
C GLU A 14 -8.27 -0.89 -3.57
N ASN A 15 -9.25 -1.01 -2.68
CA ASN A 15 -9.35 -0.19 -1.48
C ASN A 15 -8.49 -0.79 -0.37
N VAL A 16 -7.18 -0.71 -0.54
CA VAL A 16 -6.20 -1.34 0.35
C VAL A 16 -5.18 -0.33 0.83
N TYR A 17 -4.59 -0.61 1.98
CA TYR A 17 -3.56 0.21 2.60
C TYR A 17 -2.40 -0.69 2.98
N CYS A 18 -1.20 -0.17 3.00
CA CYS A 18 -0.03 -0.92 3.47
C CYS A 18 0.51 -0.29 4.74
N ASP A 19 1.20 -1.09 5.55
CA ASP A 19 1.95 -0.58 6.69
C ASP A 19 3.16 0.17 6.16
N ALA A 20 3.47 1.32 6.78
CA ALA A 20 4.57 2.16 6.33
C ALA A 20 5.16 2.94 7.50
N TRP A 21 6.46 3.24 7.36
CA TRP A 21 7.14 4.15 8.26
C TRP A 21 7.28 5.49 7.56
N ALA A 22 6.94 6.55 8.27
CA ALA A 22 7.13 7.92 7.77
C ALA A 22 8.30 8.54 8.50
N SER A 23 9.12 9.28 7.77
CA SER A 23 10.19 10.07 8.35
C SER A 23 9.96 11.54 8.04
N TRP A 24 10.53 12.38 8.91
CA TRP A 24 10.41 13.83 8.74
C TRP A 24 11.49 14.32 7.78
N ASP A 25 11.06 15.00 6.72
CA ASP A 25 11.98 15.62 5.76
C ASP A 25 12.15 17.09 6.14
N VAL A 26 13.34 17.43 6.64
CA VAL A 26 13.66 18.79 7.08
C VAL A 26 13.67 19.76 5.89
N ASP A 27 14.11 19.30 4.73
CA ASP A 27 14.24 20.16 3.57
C ASP A 27 12.88 20.62 3.02
N THR A 28 11.92 19.71 2.99
CA THR A 28 10.57 20.04 2.49
C THR A 28 9.59 20.33 3.60
N GLN A 29 9.96 20.14 4.86
CA GLN A 29 9.13 20.40 6.03
C GLN A 29 7.84 19.60 5.99
N GLN A 30 7.95 18.30 5.70
CA GLN A 30 6.78 17.42 5.65
C GLN A 30 7.17 15.97 5.93
N TRP A 31 6.16 15.17 6.25
CA TRP A 31 6.34 13.74 6.41
C TRP A 31 6.41 13.07 5.04
N VAL A 32 7.36 12.16 4.90
CA VAL A 32 7.52 11.37 3.67
C VAL A 32 7.56 9.90 4.02
N VAL A 33 7.11 9.07 3.10
CA VAL A 33 7.18 7.63 3.28
C VAL A 33 8.62 7.18 3.11
N ALA A 34 9.18 6.62 4.18
CA ALA A 34 10.57 6.15 4.18
C ALA A 34 10.67 4.68 3.81
N ASP A 35 9.70 3.87 4.22
CA ASP A 35 9.72 2.43 3.99
C ASP A 35 8.31 1.89 4.03
N THR A 36 8.04 0.85 3.24
CA THR A 36 6.74 0.18 3.22
C THR A 36 6.94 -1.31 3.46
N PHE A 37 5.92 -1.95 4.01
CA PHE A 37 5.93 -3.37 4.31
C PHE A 37 4.89 -4.09 3.46
N ASP A 38 5.07 -5.38 3.26
CA ASP A 38 4.15 -6.17 2.43
C ASP A 38 2.78 -6.33 3.09
N ALA A 39 2.74 -6.35 4.41
CA ALA A 39 1.49 -6.48 5.14
C ALA A 39 0.60 -5.26 4.93
N GLY A 40 -0.70 -5.47 4.84
CA GLY A 40 -1.62 -4.39 4.59
C GLY A 40 -3.00 -4.66 5.15
N TRP A 41 -3.92 -3.78 4.82
CA TRP A 41 -5.30 -3.83 5.28
C TRP A 41 -6.23 -3.66 4.09
N CYS A 42 -7.22 -4.51 3.98
CA CYS A 42 -8.28 -4.37 2.99
C CYS A 42 -9.52 -3.78 3.64
N ASN A 43 -9.95 -2.62 3.16
CA ASN A 43 -11.11 -1.94 3.72
C ASN A 43 -12.42 -2.66 3.36
N GLU A 44 -12.46 -3.36 2.24
CA GLU A 44 -13.65 -4.12 1.84
C GLU A 44 -13.81 -5.41 2.64
N CYS A 45 -12.69 -6.10 2.91
CA CYS A 45 -12.71 -7.29 3.75
C CYS A 45 -12.76 -6.95 5.23
N ASP A 46 -12.45 -5.70 5.58
CA ASP A 46 -12.36 -5.19 6.94
C ASP A 46 -11.41 -6.06 7.77
N GLY A 47 -10.25 -6.31 7.19
CA GLY A 47 -9.27 -7.17 7.82
C GLY A 47 -7.86 -7.01 7.32
N GLU A 48 -6.93 -7.55 8.07
CA GLU A 48 -5.51 -7.50 7.79
C GLU A 48 -5.14 -8.55 6.75
N GLN A 49 -4.26 -8.18 5.84
CA GLN A 49 -3.76 -9.06 4.79
C GLN A 49 -2.26 -9.24 4.97
N ARG A 50 -1.76 -10.46 4.71
CA ARG A 50 -0.33 -10.75 4.82
C ARG A 50 0.48 -10.04 3.74
N HIS A 51 -0.12 -9.88 2.58
CA HIS A 51 0.49 -9.20 1.44
C HIS A 51 -0.62 -8.67 0.55
N LEU A 52 -0.25 -7.76 -0.33
CA LEU A 52 -1.14 -7.23 -1.36
C LEU A 52 -0.60 -7.69 -2.71
N ASN A 53 -1.48 -7.92 -3.66
CA ASN A 53 -1.09 -8.36 -5.00
C ASN A 53 -0.87 -7.15 -5.91
N GLU A 54 0.18 -7.22 -6.71
CA GLU A 54 0.41 -6.24 -7.79
C GLU A 54 -0.28 -6.73 -9.05
N VAL A 55 -1.08 -5.87 -9.65
CA VAL A 55 -1.76 -6.17 -10.90
C VAL A 55 -1.34 -5.11 -11.93
N PRO A 56 -0.71 -5.50 -13.04
CA PRO A 56 -0.31 -4.54 -14.06
C PRO A 56 -1.53 -3.86 -14.67
N ILE A 57 -1.41 -2.56 -14.89
CA ILE A 57 -2.40 -1.78 -15.62
C ILE A 57 -1.67 -0.99 -16.70
N GLN A 58 -2.36 -0.67 -17.75
CA GLN A 58 -1.79 0.13 -18.83
C GLN A 58 -2.50 1.42 -19.00
#